data_69e2ea557c316c27458dcf71aadc91c0
#
_entry.id   69e2ea557c316c27458dcf71aadc91c0
#
_cell.length_a   1.000
_cell.length_b   1.000
_cell.length_c   1.000
_cell.angle_alpha   90.00
_cell.angle_beta   90.00
_cell.angle_gamma   90.00
#
_symmetry.space_group_name_H-M   'P 1'
#
loop_
_entity.id
_entity.type
_entity.pdbx_description
1 polymer ?
#
loop_
_entity_poly.entity_id
_entity_poly.type
_entity_poly.pdbx_seq_one_letter_code
_entity_poly.pdbx_strand_id
1 'polypeptide(L)'
;EKLGKKLYLTGKGRCNVTNACAREGFFEAVPRNPRFLYSAFAAFDNRDMMALLEGLGVPLKVERGGRVFPASDKSSDVLRAVERYVRESGAEVRLHTRVTGIAVSGGAVRAVRTEAGELPCEAVVLATGGCSYPQTGSTGDGYRIASKLGHTIVPTRASLVPLEAETDCARMQGLSLRNVSLTLFCGDKVLYREQGEMLFTHFGVSGPLVLSASAHLPEKVSSCRLEIDLKPGLTAEKLDERLLRDFSENINRDFTNALDALLP
;
A
#
# COMPACT_ATOMS: atom_id res chain seq x y z
N GLU A 1 -3.41 -18.00 18.43
CA GLU A 1 -2.64 -17.18 17.49
C GLU A 1 -2.23 -18.00 16.27
N LYS A 2 -2.15 -17.37 15.08
CA LYS A 2 -1.76 -18.07 13.84
C LYS A 2 -0.62 -17.29 13.17
N LEU A 3 0.19 -18.00 12.38
CA LEU A 3 1.17 -17.41 11.47
C LEU A 3 0.46 -16.60 10.38
N GLY A 4 1.15 -15.58 9.87
CA GLY A 4 0.77 -14.87 8.64
C GLY A 4 -0.56 -14.12 8.67
N LYS A 5 -1.08 -13.68 9.82
CA LYS A 5 -2.36 -12.95 9.92
C LYS A 5 -2.48 -11.80 8.93
N LYS A 6 -1.44 -10.99 8.79
CA LYS A 6 -1.44 -9.87 7.86
C LYS A 6 -1.44 -10.34 6.41
N LEU A 7 -0.62 -11.33 6.08
CA LEU A 7 -0.56 -11.93 4.74
C LEU A 7 -1.94 -12.46 4.32
N TYR A 8 -2.65 -13.09 5.26
CA TYR A 8 -4.00 -13.61 5.01
C TYR A 8 -5.01 -12.53 4.61
N LEU A 9 -4.87 -11.30 5.14
CA LEU A 9 -5.79 -10.19 4.87
C LEU A 9 -5.45 -9.40 3.60
N THR A 10 -4.21 -9.50 3.08
CA THR A 10 -3.79 -8.73 1.93
C THR A 10 -4.57 -9.08 0.66
N GLY A 11 -4.72 -8.11 -0.24
CA GLY A 11 -5.43 -8.31 -1.50
C GLY A 11 -6.89 -8.76 -1.33
N LYS A 12 -7.57 -8.32 -0.26
CA LYS A 12 -8.95 -8.74 0.08
C LYS A 12 -9.07 -10.27 0.27
N GLY A 13 -8.10 -10.87 0.95
CA GLY A 13 -8.06 -12.32 1.20
C GLY A 13 -7.45 -13.16 0.08
N ARG A 14 -6.98 -12.53 -1.01
CA ARG A 14 -6.34 -13.22 -2.14
C ARG A 14 -4.82 -13.28 -2.04
N CYS A 15 -4.20 -12.48 -1.18
CA CYS A 15 -2.76 -12.26 -1.06
C CYS A 15 -2.16 -11.61 -2.33
N ASN A 16 -2.07 -10.29 -2.37
CA ASN A 16 -1.23 -9.61 -3.35
C ASN A 16 0.25 -9.83 -2.97
N VAL A 17 0.89 -10.78 -3.66
CA VAL A 17 2.25 -11.25 -3.34
C VAL A 17 3.28 -10.18 -3.59
N THR A 18 3.27 -9.65 -4.82
CA THR A 18 4.23 -8.67 -5.31
C THR A 18 3.67 -7.95 -6.55
N ASN A 19 4.52 -7.19 -7.23
CA ASN A 19 4.25 -6.63 -8.56
C ASN A 19 5.31 -7.15 -9.55
N ALA A 20 4.89 -7.58 -10.74
CA ALA A 20 5.76 -8.10 -11.79
C ALA A 20 6.43 -6.99 -12.63
N CYS A 21 6.53 -5.77 -12.10
CA CYS A 21 7.17 -4.65 -12.79
C CYS A 21 8.67 -4.89 -13.01
N ALA A 22 9.27 -4.13 -13.94
CA ALA A 22 10.71 -4.05 -14.08
C ALA A 22 11.34 -3.34 -12.87
N ARG A 23 12.66 -3.48 -12.71
CA ARG A 23 13.41 -2.90 -11.59
C ARG A 23 13.21 -1.38 -11.49
N GLU A 24 13.23 -0.70 -12.61
CA GLU A 24 13.05 0.75 -12.71
C GLU A 24 11.70 1.16 -12.15
N GLY A 25 10.62 0.50 -12.60
CA GLY A 25 9.25 0.75 -12.13
C GLY A 25 9.05 0.43 -10.64
N PHE A 26 9.80 -0.54 -10.10
CA PHE A 26 9.80 -0.79 -8.66
C PHE A 26 10.31 0.43 -7.88
N PHE A 27 11.46 0.99 -8.28
CA PHE A 27 12.05 2.13 -7.57
C PHE A 27 11.31 3.44 -7.81
N GLU A 28 10.69 3.63 -8.97
CA GLU A 28 9.79 4.75 -9.24
C GLU A 28 8.56 4.74 -8.30
N ALA A 29 8.08 3.55 -7.94
CA ALA A 29 6.98 3.37 -7.00
C ALA A 29 7.38 3.58 -5.52
N VAL A 30 8.66 3.81 -5.22
CA VAL A 30 9.16 4.13 -3.87
C VAL A 30 9.40 5.64 -3.76
N PRO A 31 8.45 6.45 -3.30
CA PRO A 31 8.53 7.91 -3.38
C PRO A 31 9.58 8.53 -2.46
N ARG A 32 10.10 7.76 -1.48
CA ARG A 32 11.05 8.25 -0.49
C ARG A 32 12.20 7.28 -0.29
N ASN A 33 13.42 7.81 -0.38
CA ASN A 33 14.67 7.08 -0.13
C ASN A 33 14.78 5.71 -0.84
N PRO A 34 14.48 5.59 -2.14
CA PRO A 34 14.54 4.31 -2.86
C PRO A 34 15.93 3.67 -2.83
N ARG A 35 16.99 4.47 -2.73
CA ARG A 35 18.39 4.00 -2.67
C ARG A 35 18.67 3.06 -1.49
N PHE A 36 17.94 3.22 -0.39
CA PHE A 36 18.05 2.34 0.78
C PHE A 36 17.76 0.88 0.44
N LEU A 37 16.89 0.64 -0.54
CA LEU A 37 16.46 -0.71 -0.95
C LEU A 37 17.36 -1.34 -2.02
N TYR A 38 18.33 -0.62 -2.60
CA TYR A 38 19.09 -1.12 -3.75
C TYR A 38 19.81 -2.44 -3.48
N SER A 39 20.49 -2.56 -2.34
CA SER A 39 21.21 -3.78 -1.97
C SER A 39 20.26 -4.94 -1.65
N ALA A 40 19.20 -4.66 -0.90
CA ALA A 40 18.21 -5.67 -0.55
C ALA A 40 17.50 -6.21 -1.80
N PHE A 41 17.09 -5.31 -2.71
CA PHE A 41 16.43 -5.68 -3.96
C PHE A 41 17.37 -6.40 -4.94
N ALA A 42 18.68 -6.09 -4.92
CA ALA A 42 19.66 -6.80 -5.71
C ALA A 42 19.92 -8.21 -5.20
N ALA A 43 19.75 -8.44 -3.90
CA ALA A 43 19.91 -9.77 -3.27
C ALA A 43 18.66 -10.66 -3.41
N PHE A 44 17.47 -10.06 -3.39
CA PHE A 44 16.19 -10.77 -3.52
C PHE A 44 15.13 -9.80 -4.03
N ASP A 45 14.72 -9.96 -5.27
CA ASP A 45 13.78 -9.06 -5.93
C ASP A 45 12.36 -9.63 -6.02
N ASN A 46 11.48 -8.95 -6.75
CA ASN A 46 10.09 -9.35 -6.96
C ASN A 46 9.98 -10.63 -7.82
N ARG A 47 10.93 -10.90 -8.70
CA ARG A 47 10.97 -12.14 -9.54
C ARG A 47 11.45 -13.31 -8.71
N ASP A 48 12.43 -13.10 -7.82
CA ASP A 48 12.88 -14.13 -6.88
C ASP A 48 11.75 -14.54 -5.93
N MET A 49 10.92 -13.58 -5.47
CA MET A 49 9.73 -13.88 -4.68
C MET A 49 8.72 -14.75 -5.47
N MET A 50 8.51 -14.44 -6.75
CA MET A 50 7.61 -15.23 -7.60
C MET A 50 8.18 -16.64 -7.78
N ALA A 51 9.46 -16.75 -8.13
CA ALA A 51 10.14 -18.04 -8.32
C ALA A 51 10.13 -18.90 -7.04
N LEU A 52 10.34 -18.26 -5.87
CA LEU A 52 10.25 -18.95 -4.57
C LEU A 52 8.86 -19.59 -4.38
N LEU A 53 7.79 -18.83 -4.56
CA LEU A 53 6.43 -19.33 -4.34
C LEU A 53 6.04 -20.40 -5.37
N GLU A 54 6.40 -20.22 -6.62
CA GLU A 54 6.19 -21.24 -7.67
C GLU A 54 6.98 -22.52 -7.37
N GLY A 55 8.24 -22.39 -6.91
CA GLY A 55 9.05 -23.52 -6.44
C GLY A 55 8.46 -24.24 -5.21
N LEU A 56 7.72 -23.52 -4.38
CA LEU A 56 6.95 -24.09 -3.26
C LEU A 56 5.60 -24.70 -3.68
N GLY A 57 5.31 -24.71 -4.99
CA GLY A 57 4.09 -25.30 -5.55
C GLY A 57 2.86 -24.39 -5.49
N VAL A 58 3.05 -23.07 -5.44
CA VAL A 58 1.96 -22.07 -5.53
C VAL A 58 1.99 -21.41 -6.92
N PRO A 59 1.16 -21.85 -7.87
CA PRO A 59 1.04 -21.19 -9.17
C PRO A 59 0.59 -19.74 -9.00
N LEU A 60 1.22 -18.83 -9.74
CA LEU A 60 0.93 -17.40 -9.70
C LEU A 60 0.27 -16.92 -10.99
N LYS A 61 -0.46 -15.80 -10.91
CA LYS A 61 -0.99 -15.07 -12.04
C LYS A 61 -0.70 -13.57 -11.90
N VAL A 62 -0.50 -12.92 -13.04
CA VAL A 62 -0.30 -11.47 -13.10
C VAL A 62 -1.59 -10.83 -13.61
N GLU A 63 -2.12 -9.89 -12.85
CA GLU A 63 -3.30 -9.11 -13.20
C GLU A 63 -2.91 -7.70 -13.69
N ARG A 64 -3.91 -6.94 -14.14
CA ARG A 64 -3.75 -5.54 -14.59
C ARG A 64 -2.94 -4.73 -13.57
N GLY A 65 -1.98 -3.95 -14.07
CA GLY A 65 -1.07 -3.15 -13.24
C GLY A 65 0.08 -3.96 -12.62
N GLY A 66 0.37 -5.16 -13.18
CA GLY A 66 1.48 -6.00 -12.75
C GLY A 66 1.27 -6.69 -11.39
N ARG A 67 0.07 -6.64 -10.82
CA ARG A 67 -0.22 -7.24 -9.50
C ARG A 67 -0.18 -8.76 -9.58
N VAL A 68 0.55 -9.36 -8.67
CA VAL A 68 0.76 -10.82 -8.62
C VAL A 68 -0.08 -11.44 -7.51
N PHE A 69 -0.87 -12.46 -7.87
CA PHE A 69 -1.71 -13.22 -6.96
C PHE A 69 -1.50 -14.73 -7.15
N PRO A 70 -1.80 -15.56 -6.14
CA PRO A 70 -1.93 -17.00 -6.38
C PRO A 70 -3.04 -17.27 -7.40
N ALA A 71 -2.84 -18.20 -8.31
CA ALA A 71 -3.82 -18.55 -9.34
C ALA A 71 -5.17 -18.99 -8.74
N SER A 72 -5.15 -19.54 -7.53
CA SER A 72 -6.33 -19.97 -6.77
C SER A 72 -7.14 -18.82 -6.16
N ASP A 73 -6.62 -17.59 -6.15
CA ASP A 73 -7.19 -16.44 -5.41
C ASP A 73 -7.35 -16.68 -3.89
N LYS A 74 -6.58 -17.59 -3.31
CA LYS A 74 -6.65 -17.92 -1.88
C LYS A 74 -5.33 -17.62 -1.18
N SER A 75 -5.33 -16.65 -0.28
CA SER A 75 -4.17 -16.33 0.56
C SER A 75 -3.71 -17.53 1.42
N SER A 76 -4.63 -18.45 1.74
CA SER A 76 -4.32 -19.66 2.49
C SER A 76 -3.33 -20.60 1.78
N ASP A 77 -3.26 -20.57 0.45
CA ASP A 77 -2.35 -21.44 -0.30
C ASP A 77 -0.92 -20.92 -0.17
N VAL A 78 -0.75 -19.59 -0.30
CA VAL A 78 0.54 -18.93 -0.06
C VAL A 78 0.99 -19.16 1.38
N LEU A 79 0.08 -18.98 2.34
CA LEU A 79 0.40 -19.16 3.76
C LEU A 79 0.85 -20.58 4.07
N ARG A 80 0.12 -21.60 3.61
CA ARG A 80 0.49 -23.02 3.80
C ARG A 80 1.85 -23.36 3.18
N ALA A 81 2.15 -22.80 2.01
CA ALA A 81 3.45 -23.04 1.35
C ALA A 81 4.59 -22.42 2.17
N VAL A 82 4.44 -21.18 2.65
CA VAL A 82 5.44 -20.51 3.49
C VAL A 82 5.58 -21.19 4.86
N GLU A 83 4.48 -21.61 5.50
CA GLU A 83 4.54 -22.37 6.75
C GLU A 83 5.28 -23.69 6.59
N ARG A 84 5.04 -24.42 5.49
CA ARG A 84 5.77 -25.64 5.17
C ARG A 84 7.27 -25.35 4.98
N TYR A 85 7.60 -24.34 4.20
CA TYR A 85 8.99 -23.94 3.95
C TYR A 85 9.75 -23.60 5.25
N VAL A 86 9.12 -22.83 6.14
CA VAL A 86 9.71 -22.54 7.45
C VAL A 86 9.91 -23.79 8.30
N ARG A 87 8.95 -24.71 8.29
CA ARG A 87 9.04 -25.97 9.04
C ARG A 87 10.13 -26.89 8.50
N GLU A 88 10.23 -27.01 7.18
CA GLU A 88 11.24 -27.83 6.49
C GLU A 88 12.66 -27.27 6.64
N SER A 89 12.81 -25.95 6.88
CA SER A 89 14.11 -25.35 7.19
C SER A 89 14.66 -25.69 8.58
N GLY A 90 13.88 -26.36 9.43
CA GLY A 90 14.24 -26.68 10.81
C GLY A 90 14.08 -25.50 11.79
N ALA A 91 13.55 -24.36 11.33
CA ALA A 91 13.31 -23.22 12.20
C ALA A 91 12.20 -23.53 13.24
N GLU A 92 12.47 -23.23 14.51
CA GLU A 92 11.50 -23.36 15.58
C GLU A 92 10.56 -22.13 15.57
N VAL A 93 9.24 -22.38 15.51
CA VAL A 93 8.22 -21.34 15.57
C VAL A 93 7.55 -21.38 16.96
N ARG A 94 7.70 -20.30 17.72
CA ARG A 94 7.06 -20.12 19.03
C ARG A 94 5.91 -19.14 18.93
N LEU A 95 4.70 -19.64 18.92
CA LEU A 95 3.48 -18.83 19.04
C LEU A 95 3.24 -18.45 20.51
N HIS A 96 2.36 -17.47 20.75
CA HIS A 96 2.04 -16.96 22.07
C HIS A 96 3.28 -16.56 22.90
N THR A 97 4.35 -16.16 22.21
CA THR A 97 5.62 -15.80 22.83
C THR A 97 5.92 -14.33 22.50
N ARG A 98 5.45 -13.45 23.35
CA ARG A 98 5.62 -12.01 23.13
C ARG A 98 7.04 -11.59 23.50
N VAL A 99 7.71 -10.95 22.51
CA VAL A 99 9.02 -10.36 22.71
C VAL A 99 8.89 -8.98 23.37
N THR A 100 9.55 -8.79 24.49
CA THR A 100 9.53 -7.55 25.28
C THR A 100 10.76 -6.69 25.10
N GLY A 101 11.87 -7.29 24.65
CA GLY A 101 13.15 -6.60 24.42
C GLY A 101 14.26 -7.52 23.95
N ILE A 102 15.46 -6.96 23.89
CA ILE A 102 16.70 -7.66 23.57
C ILE A 102 17.70 -7.37 24.70
N ALA A 103 18.35 -8.41 25.20
CA ALA A 103 19.44 -8.29 26.16
C ALA A 103 20.76 -8.05 25.42
N VAL A 104 21.48 -7.01 25.81
CA VAL A 104 22.79 -6.64 25.28
C VAL A 104 23.77 -6.53 26.43
N SER A 105 24.98 -7.07 26.28
CA SER A 105 26.07 -6.93 27.24
C SER A 105 27.40 -6.88 26.49
N GLY A 106 28.27 -5.94 26.87
CA GLY A 106 29.55 -5.72 26.20
C GLY A 106 29.42 -5.34 24.72
N GLY A 107 28.33 -4.63 24.33
CA GLY A 107 28.09 -4.22 22.94
C GLY A 107 27.56 -5.34 22.03
N ALA A 108 27.32 -6.54 22.56
CA ALA A 108 26.84 -7.69 21.79
C ALA A 108 25.46 -8.16 22.27
N VAL A 109 24.65 -8.68 21.35
CA VAL A 109 23.39 -9.35 21.66
C VAL A 109 23.66 -10.61 22.48
N ARG A 110 22.83 -10.88 23.50
CA ARG A 110 22.93 -12.05 24.36
C ARG A 110 21.66 -12.89 24.37
N ALA A 111 20.50 -12.26 24.32
CA ALA A 111 19.24 -12.97 24.37
C ALA A 111 18.09 -12.11 23.81
N VAL A 112 17.01 -12.77 23.42
CA VAL A 112 15.69 -12.16 23.24
C VAL A 112 14.91 -12.30 24.55
N ARG A 113 14.38 -11.19 25.07
CA ARG A 113 13.50 -11.17 26.26
C ARG A 113 12.06 -11.39 25.86
N THR A 114 11.44 -12.32 26.54
CA THR A 114 10.00 -12.62 26.36
C THR A 114 9.27 -12.52 27.70
N GLU A 115 7.94 -12.57 27.67
CA GLU A 115 7.13 -12.66 28.91
C GLU A 115 7.41 -13.94 29.70
N ALA A 116 7.88 -15.01 29.03
CA ALA A 116 8.17 -16.30 29.65
C ALA A 116 9.66 -16.47 30.08
N GLY A 117 10.52 -15.48 29.82
CA GLY A 117 11.93 -15.53 30.14
C GLY A 117 12.84 -15.12 28.98
N GLU A 118 14.13 -15.39 29.08
CA GLU A 118 15.14 -15.04 28.09
C GLU A 118 15.46 -16.24 27.19
N LEU A 119 15.62 -15.97 25.91
CA LEU A 119 16.05 -16.93 24.89
C LEU A 119 17.46 -16.53 24.43
N PRO A 120 18.52 -17.26 24.80
CA PRO A 120 19.89 -16.94 24.42
C PRO A 120 20.05 -16.97 22.91
N CYS A 121 20.74 -15.96 22.37
CA CYS A 121 21.10 -15.86 20.94
C CYS A 121 22.25 -14.89 20.73
N GLU A 122 22.94 -15.02 19.61
CA GLU A 122 24.08 -14.14 19.22
C GLU A 122 23.65 -13.03 18.28
N ALA A 123 22.52 -13.20 17.56
CA ALA A 123 21.99 -12.22 16.62
C ALA A 123 20.46 -12.23 16.63
N VAL A 124 19.87 -11.09 16.28
CA VAL A 124 18.40 -10.91 16.21
C VAL A 124 18.04 -10.18 14.92
N VAL A 125 17.08 -10.70 14.18
CA VAL A 125 16.43 -10.00 13.08
C VAL A 125 15.08 -9.46 13.54
N LEU A 126 14.94 -8.13 13.59
CA LEU A 126 13.67 -7.46 13.89
C LEU A 126 12.78 -7.42 12.64
N ALA A 127 11.84 -8.34 12.56
CA ALA A 127 10.89 -8.48 11.44
C ALA A 127 9.43 -8.33 11.91
N THR A 128 9.18 -7.42 12.86
CA THR A 128 7.90 -7.27 13.57
C THR A 128 6.82 -6.53 12.78
N GLY A 129 7.12 -6.08 11.56
CA GLY A 129 6.24 -5.21 10.78
C GLY A 129 6.22 -3.78 11.31
N GLY A 130 5.29 -2.98 10.79
CA GLY A 130 5.09 -1.57 11.14
C GLY A 130 3.97 -1.33 12.14
N CYS A 131 3.14 -0.27 11.87
CA CYS A 131 2.03 0.14 12.73
C CYS A 131 0.65 -0.05 12.08
N SER A 132 0.59 -0.52 10.84
CA SER A 132 -0.68 -0.72 10.13
C SER A 132 -1.37 -2.03 10.56
N TYR A 133 -2.70 -2.00 10.72
CA TYR A 133 -3.49 -3.15 11.16
C TYR A 133 -2.96 -3.79 12.45
N PRO A 134 -2.97 -3.09 13.59
CA PRO A 134 -2.36 -3.55 14.84
C PRO A 134 -2.94 -4.88 15.35
N GLN A 135 -4.20 -5.19 15.02
CA GLN A 135 -4.83 -6.48 15.32
C GLN A 135 -4.14 -7.68 14.66
N THR A 136 -3.26 -7.45 13.68
CA THR A 136 -2.44 -8.50 13.04
C THR A 136 -1.08 -8.70 13.72
N GLY A 137 -0.78 -7.94 14.75
CA GLY A 137 0.51 -7.96 15.48
C GLY A 137 1.47 -6.83 15.12
N SER A 138 1.11 -5.94 14.18
CA SER A 138 1.95 -4.78 13.80
C SER A 138 1.69 -3.59 14.73
N THR A 139 2.23 -3.66 15.95
CA THR A 139 2.01 -2.70 17.05
C THR A 139 3.13 -1.70 17.23
N GLY A 140 4.15 -1.70 16.34
CA GLY A 140 5.33 -0.84 16.46
C GLY A 140 6.36 -1.31 17.50
N ASP A 141 6.24 -2.54 18.00
CA ASP A 141 7.14 -3.08 19.02
C ASP A 141 8.61 -3.08 18.56
N GLY A 142 8.88 -3.33 17.26
CA GLY A 142 10.23 -3.28 16.73
C GLY A 142 10.87 -1.90 16.83
N TYR A 143 10.11 -0.83 16.57
CA TYR A 143 10.61 0.54 16.73
C TYR A 143 10.94 0.85 18.19
N ARG A 144 10.06 0.44 19.12
CA ARG A 144 10.28 0.63 20.55
C ARG A 144 11.49 -0.16 21.06
N ILE A 145 11.71 -1.38 20.59
CA ILE A 145 12.87 -2.21 20.95
C ILE A 145 14.14 -1.58 20.38
N ALA A 146 14.15 -1.20 19.11
CA ALA A 146 15.30 -0.58 18.47
C ALA A 146 15.70 0.76 19.15
N SER A 147 14.71 1.60 19.49
CA SER A 147 14.96 2.85 20.22
C SER A 147 15.62 2.61 21.58
N LYS A 148 15.17 1.60 22.34
CA LYS A 148 15.78 1.22 23.63
C LYS A 148 17.23 0.73 23.50
N LEU A 149 17.60 0.27 22.31
CA LEU A 149 18.98 -0.15 21.99
C LEU A 149 19.86 0.99 21.44
N GLY A 150 19.33 2.23 21.42
CA GLY A 150 20.08 3.41 20.98
C GLY A 150 19.94 3.72 19.48
N HIS A 151 19.11 3.01 18.72
CA HIS A 151 18.86 3.36 17.32
C HIS A 151 17.94 4.60 17.22
N THR A 152 18.26 5.49 16.29
CA THR A 152 17.40 6.60 15.93
C THR A 152 16.20 6.09 15.13
N ILE A 153 15.00 6.39 15.58
CA ILE A 153 13.76 6.05 14.88
C ILE A 153 13.23 7.30 14.16
N VAL A 154 13.25 7.26 12.84
CA VAL A 154 12.57 8.28 12.03
C VAL A 154 11.07 8.11 12.21
N PRO A 155 10.30 9.18 12.53
CA PRO A 155 8.87 9.09 12.75
C PRO A 155 8.15 8.42 11.56
N THR A 156 7.34 7.42 11.86
CA THR A 156 6.53 6.74 10.84
C THR A 156 5.40 7.62 10.38
N ARG A 157 5.00 7.48 9.12
CA ARG A 157 3.94 8.28 8.49
C ARG A 157 2.95 7.37 7.80
N ALA A 158 1.68 7.80 7.77
CA ALA A 158 0.66 7.14 6.99
C ALA A 158 1.00 7.17 5.50
N SER A 159 0.75 6.06 4.81
CA SER A 159 0.94 5.90 3.37
C SER A 159 -0.07 4.90 2.85
N LEU A 160 -0.53 5.07 1.61
CA LEU A 160 -1.59 4.27 1.01
C LEU A 160 -2.88 4.32 1.86
N VAL A 161 -3.26 5.52 2.27
CA VAL A 161 -4.45 5.80 3.10
C VAL A 161 -5.42 6.71 2.36
N PRO A 162 -6.74 6.65 2.69
CA PRO A 162 -7.70 7.67 2.28
C PRO A 162 -7.29 9.05 2.79
N LEU A 163 -7.79 10.10 2.15
CA LEU A 163 -7.54 11.47 2.52
C LEU A 163 -8.83 12.14 2.99
N GLU A 164 -8.74 12.82 4.12
CA GLU A 164 -9.77 13.76 4.57
C GLU A 164 -9.70 15.01 3.71
N ALA A 165 -10.85 15.56 3.35
CA ALA A 165 -10.96 16.77 2.55
C ALA A 165 -11.75 17.85 3.31
N GLU A 166 -11.34 19.11 3.17
CA GLU A 166 -12.10 20.24 3.70
C GLU A 166 -13.42 20.47 2.94
N THR A 167 -13.47 20.02 1.68
CA THR A 167 -14.68 20.05 0.86
C THR A 167 -15.72 19.07 1.38
N ASP A 168 -16.99 19.46 1.41
CA ASP A 168 -18.08 18.54 1.76
C ASP A 168 -18.23 17.42 0.74
N CYS A 169 -17.65 16.28 1.07
CA CYS A 169 -17.71 15.06 0.26
C CYS A 169 -18.89 14.14 0.64
N ALA A 170 -19.61 14.44 1.73
CA ALA A 170 -20.65 13.54 2.24
C ALA A 170 -21.78 13.37 1.23
N ARG A 171 -22.15 14.43 0.48
CA ARG A 171 -23.17 14.39 -0.57
C ARG A 171 -22.79 13.50 -1.76
N MET A 172 -21.48 13.25 -1.96
CA MET A 172 -20.95 12.41 -3.03
C MET A 172 -20.53 11.03 -2.52
N GLN A 173 -20.83 10.69 -1.27
CA GLN A 173 -20.44 9.40 -0.69
C GLN A 173 -20.90 8.22 -1.55
N GLY A 174 -19.95 7.33 -1.88
CA GLY A 174 -20.19 6.15 -2.70
C GLY A 174 -20.02 6.39 -4.20
N LEU A 175 -19.95 7.64 -4.67
CA LEU A 175 -19.66 7.96 -6.06
C LEU A 175 -18.24 7.49 -6.41
N SER A 176 -18.14 6.59 -7.38
CA SER A 176 -16.89 6.07 -7.92
C SER A 176 -16.62 6.70 -9.28
N LEU A 177 -15.52 7.38 -9.40
CA LEU A 177 -15.04 7.95 -10.67
C LEU A 177 -14.09 6.97 -11.34
N ARG A 178 -14.32 6.71 -12.63
CA ARG A 178 -13.47 5.87 -13.46
C ARG A 178 -12.83 6.71 -14.56
N ASN A 179 -11.57 6.37 -14.89
CA ASN A 179 -10.82 7.05 -15.95
C ASN A 179 -10.70 8.57 -15.76
N VAL A 180 -10.55 9.02 -14.52
CA VAL A 180 -10.24 10.42 -14.19
C VAL A 180 -8.74 10.61 -13.99
N SER A 181 -8.24 11.83 -14.17
CA SER A 181 -6.88 12.17 -13.78
C SER A 181 -6.88 12.89 -12.44
N LEU A 182 -6.07 12.42 -11.51
CA LEU A 182 -5.88 13.02 -10.19
C LEU A 182 -4.51 13.68 -10.14
N THR A 183 -4.47 14.96 -9.80
CA THR A 183 -3.22 15.70 -9.58
C THR A 183 -3.16 16.18 -8.13
N LEU A 184 -2.09 15.83 -7.44
CA LEU A 184 -1.78 16.34 -6.10
C LEU A 184 -0.78 17.49 -6.23
N PHE A 185 -1.17 18.66 -5.76
CA PHE A 185 -0.32 19.83 -5.63
C PHE A 185 0.06 20.10 -4.18
N CYS A 186 1.24 20.69 -3.97
CA CYS A 186 1.61 21.33 -2.71
C CYS A 186 2.20 22.71 -3.03
N GLY A 187 1.47 23.77 -2.71
CA GLY A 187 1.65 25.05 -3.36
C GLY A 187 1.45 24.91 -4.87
N ASP A 188 2.41 25.41 -5.65
CA ASP A 188 2.39 25.29 -7.13
C ASP A 188 3.09 24.03 -7.64
N LYS A 189 3.70 23.25 -6.77
CA LYS A 189 4.44 22.04 -7.17
C LYS A 189 3.50 20.84 -7.33
N VAL A 190 3.55 20.19 -8.49
CA VAL A 190 2.93 18.88 -8.69
C VAL A 190 3.78 17.82 -8.01
N LEU A 191 3.17 17.09 -7.07
CA LEU A 191 3.81 15.98 -6.35
C LEU A 191 3.44 14.62 -6.93
N TYR A 192 2.24 14.51 -7.51
CA TYR A 192 1.73 13.29 -8.09
C TYR A 192 0.69 13.62 -9.16
N ARG A 193 0.68 12.85 -10.25
CA ARG A 193 -0.36 12.89 -11.28
C ARG A 193 -0.48 11.52 -11.91
N GLU A 194 -1.69 10.99 -11.94
CA GLU A 194 -1.97 9.70 -12.57
C GLU A 194 -3.44 9.62 -13.01
N GLN A 195 -3.73 8.75 -13.97
CA GLN A 195 -5.08 8.47 -14.45
C GLN A 195 -5.55 7.11 -13.94
N GLY A 196 -6.80 7.03 -13.47
CA GLY A 196 -7.35 5.78 -12.95
C GLY A 196 -8.69 5.96 -12.27
N GLU A 197 -8.87 5.28 -11.15
CA GLU A 197 -10.11 5.21 -10.39
C GLU A 197 -9.95 5.84 -9.00
N MET A 198 -10.99 6.54 -8.56
CA MET A 198 -11.13 7.04 -7.20
C MET A 198 -12.59 6.97 -6.75
N LEU A 199 -12.80 7.16 -5.46
CA LEU A 199 -14.15 7.21 -4.89
C LEU A 199 -14.26 8.28 -3.80
N PHE A 200 -15.46 8.81 -3.64
CA PHE A 200 -15.80 9.71 -2.55
C PHE A 200 -16.32 8.93 -1.33
N THR A 201 -15.90 9.39 -0.16
CA THR A 201 -16.35 8.89 1.15
C THR A 201 -17.06 10.01 1.90
N HIS A 202 -17.68 9.70 3.03
CA HIS A 202 -18.32 10.73 3.86
C HIS A 202 -17.34 11.76 4.46
N PHE A 203 -16.04 11.44 4.52
CA PHE A 203 -15.01 12.32 5.11
C PHE A 203 -14.02 12.89 4.09
N GLY A 204 -14.11 12.48 2.83
CA GLY A 204 -13.15 12.89 1.81
C GLY A 204 -13.07 11.93 0.63
N VAL A 205 -11.87 11.51 0.25
CA VAL A 205 -11.62 10.73 -0.96
C VAL A 205 -10.76 9.49 -0.70
N SER A 206 -10.95 8.47 -1.52
CA SER A 206 -10.25 7.19 -1.45
C SER A 206 -10.13 6.56 -2.85
N GLY A 207 -9.73 5.30 -2.92
CA GLY A 207 -9.54 4.56 -4.17
C GLY A 207 -8.09 4.55 -4.64
N PRO A 208 -7.77 3.77 -5.68
CA PRO A 208 -6.38 3.52 -6.08
C PRO A 208 -5.54 4.79 -6.28
N LEU A 209 -6.05 5.79 -7.01
CA LEU A 209 -5.34 7.05 -7.25
C LEU A 209 -5.04 7.80 -5.96
N VAL A 210 -6.04 7.91 -5.06
CA VAL A 210 -5.90 8.64 -3.80
C VAL A 210 -4.93 7.95 -2.86
N LEU A 211 -5.00 6.62 -2.78
CA LEU A 211 -4.07 5.83 -1.98
C LEU A 211 -2.62 6.03 -2.46
N SER A 212 -2.39 6.00 -3.78
CA SER A 212 -1.06 6.28 -4.35
C SER A 212 -0.63 7.72 -4.07
N ALA A 213 -1.51 8.71 -4.30
CA ALA A 213 -1.23 10.12 -4.04
C ALA A 213 -0.84 10.37 -2.57
N SER A 214 -1.48 9.67 -1.61
CA SER A 214 -1.19 9.85 -0.18
C SER A 214 0.26 9.55 0.19
N ALA A 215 0.94 8.67 -0.55
CA ALA A 215 2.36 8.34 -0.33
C ALA A 215 3.31 9.52 -0.66
N HIS A 216 2.85 10.46 -1.49
CA HIS A 216 3.61 11.63 -1.92
C HIS A 216 3.37 12.88 -1.06
N LEU A 217 2.42 12.83 -0.11
CA LEU A 217 2.12 13.98 0.75
C LEU A 217 3.35 14.40 1.57
N PRO A 218 3.62 15.71 1.69
CA PRO A 218 4.66 16.23 2.56
C PRO A 218 4.27 16.08 4.04
N GLU A 219 5.14 16.49 4.94
CA GLU A 219 4.86 16.49 6.37
C GLU A 219 3.77 17.50 6.76
N LYS A 220 3.80 18.67 6.12
CA LYS A 220 2.77 19.69 6.26
C LYS A 220 1.84 19.63 5.07
N VAL A 221 0.61 19.23 5.29
CA VAL A 221 -0.41 19.05 4.24
C VAL A 221 -1.31 20.27 4.01
N SER A 222 -1.22 21.29 4.87
CA SER A 222 -2.11 22.46 4.85
C SER A 222 -2.08 23.30 3.56
N SER A 223 -1.07 23.11 2.72
CA SER A 223 -0.94 23.77 1.41
C SER A 223 -1.18 22.82 0.25
N CYS A 224 -1.65 21.61 0.52
CA CYS A 224 -1.88 20.61 -0.52
C CYS A 224 -3.32 20.68 -1.03
N ARG A 225 -3.50 20.48 -2.34
CA ARG A 225 -4.81 20.36 -2.98
C ARG A 225 -4.81 19.20 -3.97
N LEU A 226 -5.98 18.61 -4.13
CA LEU A 226 -6.25 17.61 -5.15
C LEU A 226 -7.09 18.25 -6.26
N GLU A 227 -6.65 18.09 -7.49
CA GLU A 227 -7.42 18.45 -8.68
C GLU A 227 -7.83 17.17 -9.43
N ILE A 228 -9.10 17.09 -9.80
CA ILE A 228 -9.69 15.96 -10.51
C ILE A 228 -10.10 16.44 -11.88
N ASP A 229 -9.46 15.90 -12.93
CA ASP A 229 -9.94 16.03 -14.29
C ASP A 229 -10.87 14.86 -14.60
N LEU A 230 -12.14 15.18 -14.81
CA LEU A 230 -13.18 14.18 -15.04
C LEU A 230 -13.13 13.56 -16.43
N LYS A 231 -12.46 14.22 -17.41
CA LYS A 231 -12.42 13.80 -18.81
C LYS A 231 -11.01 13.96 -19.41
N PRO A 232 -9.98 13.33 -18.84
CA PRO A 232 -8.59 13.52 -19.25
C PRO A 232 -8.27 13.11 -20.71
N GLY A 233 -9.18 12.38 -21.34
CA GLY A 233 -9.08 12.04 -22.77
C GLY A 233 -9.59 13.12 -23.73
N LEU A 234 -10.17 14.22 -23.22
CA LEU A 234 -10.65 15.34 -24.04
C LEU A 234 -9.77 16.56 -23.83
N THR A 235 -9.39 17.23 -24.92
CA THR A 235 -8.82 18.58 -24.83
C THR A 235 -9.95 19.59 -24.51
N ALA A 236 -9.59 20.81 -24.09
CA ALA A 236 -10.57 21.85 -23.79
C ALA A 236 -11.50 22.11 -24.99
N GLU A 237 -10.92 22.17 -26.21
CA GLU A 237 -11.65 22.38 -27.45
C GLU A 237 -12.64 21.25 -27.73
N LYS A 238 -12.19 19.99 -27.61
CA LYS A 238 -13.06 18.82 -27.80
C LYS A 238 -14.12 18.70 -26.73
N LEU A 239 -13.86 19.14 -25.52
CA LEU A 239 -14.85 19.17 -24.44
C LEU A 239 -15.91 20.22 -24.74
N ASP A 240 -15.51 21.41 -25.22
CA ASP A 240 -16.44 22.47 -25.61
C ASP A 240 -17.34 22.03 -26.76
N GLU A 241 -16.77 21.48 -27.85
CA GLU A 241 -17.53 20.89 -28.95
C GLU A 241 -18.52 19.81 -28.48
N ARG A 242 -18.10 18.97 -27.54
CA ARG A 242 -18.94 17.93 -26.96
C ARG A 242 -20.09 18.52 -26.15
N LEU A 243 -19.84 19.53 -25.31
CA LEU A 243 -20.87 20.22 -24.53
C LEU A 243 -21.89 20.90 -25.44
N LEU A 244 -21.46 21.63 -26.45
CA LEU A 244 -22.34 22.29 -27.41
C LEU A 244 -23.25 21.28 -28.15
N ARG A 245 -22.69 20.15 -28.53
CA ARG A 245 -23.48 19.07 -29.15
C ARG A 245 -24.49 18.49 -28.16
N ASP A 246 -24.05 18.10 -26.97
CA ASP A 246 -24.92 17.46 -25.97
C ASP A 246 -26.06 18.41 -25.54
N PHE A 247 -25.83 19.72 -25.45
CA PHE A 247 -26.87 20.72 -25.19
C PHE A 247 -27.83 20.90 -26.39
N SER A 248 -27.32 20.89 -27.62
CA SER A 248 -28.18 21.00 -28.81
C SER A 248 -29.08 19.78 -28.98
N GLU A 249 -28.59 18.58 -28.71
CA GLU A 249 -29.36 17.34 -28.77
C GLU A 249 -30.39 17.23 -27.63
N ASN A 250 -30.15 17.88 -26.48
CA ASN A 250 -30.94 17.82 -25.26
C ASN A 250 -31.62 19.16 -24.92
N ILE A 251 -31.95 19.99 -25.92
CA ILE A 251 -32.47 21.37 -25.75
C ILE A 251 -33.72 21.46 -24.86
N ASN A 252 -34.48 20.39 -24.74
CA ASN A 252 -35.72 20.31 -23.94
C ASN A 252 -35.52 19.65 -22.56
N ARG A 253 -34.27 19.36 -22.17
CA ARG A 253 -33.92 18.81 -20.85
C ARG A 253 -33.40 19.89 -19.93
N ASP A 254 -33.61 19.71 -18.63
CA ASP A 254 -32.92 20.50 -17.62
C ASP A 254 -31.41 20.37 -17.75
N PHE A 255 -30.69 21.42 -17.39
CA PHE A 255 -29.22 21.48 -17.51
C PHE A 255 -28.50 20.27 -16.87
N THR A 256 -28.94 19.85 -15.69
CA THR A 256 -28.38 18.68 -14.99
C THR A 256 -28.55 17.41 -15.79
N ASN A 257 -29.73 17.17 -16.37
CA ASN A 257 -30.04 15.97 -17.14
C ASN A 257 -29.42 15.98 -18.55
N ALA A 258 -29.08 17.16 -19.06
CA ALA A 258 -28.37 17.28 -20.34
C ALA A 258 -26.92 16.80 -20.28
N LEU A 259 -26.35 16.72 -19.09
CA LEU A 259 -24.97 16.28 -18.84
C LEU A 259 -24.84 14.80 -18.46
N ASP A 260 -25.94 14.06 -18.30
CA ASP A 260 -25.93 12.64 -17.87
C ASP A 260 -25.06 11.72 -18.73
N ALA A 261 -24.93 12.03 -20.03
CA ALA A 261 -24.07 11.26 -20.94
C ALA A 261 -22.57 11.62 -20.81
N LEU A 262 -22.25 12.74 -20.17
CA LEU A 262 -20.89 13.24 -20.02
C LEU A 262 -20.36 13.06 -18.58
N LEU A 263 -21.17 13.33 -17.58
CA LEU A 263 -20.82 13.27 -16.16
C LEU A 263 -21.45 12.07 -15.47
N PRO A 264 -20.83 11.54 -14.41
CA PRO A 264 -21.38 10.45 -13.62
C PRO A 264 -22.54 10.87 -12.75
#